data_7c587404a5422fc07d4073fcf197f5ab
#
_entry.id   7c587404a5422fc07d4073fcf197f5ab
#
_cell.length_a   1.000
_cell.length_b   1.000
_cell.length_c   1.000
_cell.angle_alpha   90.00
_cell.angle_beta   90.00
_cell.angle_gamma   90.00
#
_symmetry.space_group_name_H-M   'P 1'
#
loop_
_entity.id
_entity.type
_entity.pdbx_description
1 polymer ?
#
loop_
_entity_poly.entity_id
_entity_poly.type
_entity_poly.pdbx_seq_one_letter_code
_entity_poly.pdbx_strand_id
1 'polypeptide(L)'
;MAEETLGEQQWLARWASEPYAYLTTTGRRTGRPHRIEIWFAAQDGRVYLLSGGRERSDWVRNLQANAHVTVELGDETHAGVAGVLQPATDEDQRARELLVGKYREGDNLDIWGRTALPVAIEFSADDEPSSDPGSSSRQRHSSQK
;
A
#
# COMPACT_ATOMS: atom_id res chain seq x y z
N MET A 1 8.07 15.81 15.70
CA MET A 1 9.16 15.19 16.42
C MET A 1 9.44 13.80 15.91
N ALA A 2 10.67 13.40 16.04
CA ALA A 2 11.06 12.10 15.52
C ALA A 2 10.35 10.97 16.22
N GLU A 3 10.12 11.12 17.51
CA GLU A 3 9.47 10.06 18.25
C GLU A 3 8.06 9.81 17.78
N GLU A 4 7.35 10.88 17.46
CA GLU A 4 6.01 10.70 16.98
C GLU A 4 6.00 10.02 15.64
N THR A 5 6.94 10.39 14.78
CA THR A 5 7.02 9.78 13.48
C THR A 5 7.31 8.29 13.62
N LEU A 6 8.24 7.94 14.50
CA LEU A 6 8.54 6.54 14.68
C LEU A 6 7.35 5.78 15.22
N GLY A 7 6.59 6.37 16.11
CA GLY A 7 5.43 5.70 16.65
C GLY A 7 4.39 5.42 15.59
N GLU A 8 4.22 6.35 14.67
CA GLU A 8 3.22 6.16 13.66
C GLU A 8 3.65 5.14 12.63
N GLN A 9 4.95 4.96 12.46
CA GLN A 9 5.42 3.99 11.51
C GLN A 9 5.63 2.61 12.13
N GLN A 10 5.46 2.49 13.43
CA GLN A 10 5.73 1.23 14.08
C GLN A 10 4.79 0.13 13.63
N TRP A 11 3.59 0.47 13.23
CA TRP A 11 2.68 -0.56 12.79
C TRP A 11 3.21 -1.25 11.53
N LEU A 12 3.85 -0.50 10.64
CA LEU A 12 4.44 -1.11 9.46
C LEU A 12 5.61 -2.00 9.84
N ALA A 13 6.44 -1.55 10.77
CA ALA A 13 7.58 -2.36 11.19
C ALA A 13 7.11 -3.66 11.82
N ARG A 14 6.01 -3.59 12.59
CA ARG A 14 5.48 -4.77 13.26
C ARG A 14 5.06 -5.85 12.28
N TRP A 15 4.51 -5.43 11.14
CA TRP A 15 3.94 -6.37 10.18
C TRP A 15 4.76 -6.49 8.90
N ALA A 16 5.96 -5.91 8.86
CA ALA A 16 6.73 -5.84 7.62
C ALA A 16 7.13 -7.21 7.09
N SER A 17 7.22 -8.22 7.95
CA SER A 17 7.62 -9.54 7.51
C SER A 17 6.44 -10.41 7.09
N GLU A 18 5.22 -9.89 7.16
CA GLU A 18 4.07 -10.65 6.70
C GLU A 18 4.22 -10.95 5.22
N PRO A 19 3.76 -12.14 4.78
CA PRO A 19 3.94 -12.48 3.36
C PRO A 19 3.02 -11.73 2.43
N TYR A 20 1.87 -11.23 2.91
CA TYR A 20 0.91 -10.56 2.06
C TYR A 20 0.28 -9.39 2.78
N ALA A 21 -0.10 -8.40 2.00
CA ALA A 21 -0.99 -7.36 2.46
C ALA A 21 -2.30 -7.50 1.72
N TYR A 22 -3.36 -6.88 2.24
CA TYR A 22 -4.62 -6.80 1.53
C TYR A 22 -4.85 -5.34 1.21
N LEU A 23 -4.97 -5.06 -0.08
CA LEU A 23 -5.16 -3.71 -0.58
C LEU A 23 -6.59 -3.55 -1.01
N THR A 24 -7.25 -2.51 -0.54
CA THR A 24 -8.60 -2.19 -1.00
C THR A 24 -8.57 -0.88 -1.74
N THR A 25 -8.98 -0.92 -3.00
CA THR A 25 -9.12 0.27 -3.82
C THR A 25 -10.61 0.51 -4.07
N THR A 26 -10.95 1.71 -4.53
CA THR A 26 -12.32 2.03 -4.90
C THR A 26 -12.50 1.73 -6.37
N GLY A 27 -13.48 0.92 -6.70
CA GLY A 27 -13.74 0.57 -8.09
C GLY A 27 -14.08 1.82 -8.90
N ARG A 28 -13.33 2.02 -9.98
CA ARG A 28 -13.46 3.25 -10.76
C ARG A 28 -14.78 3.33 -11.50
N ARG A 29 -15.45 2.21 -11.65
CA ARG A 29 -16.72 2.20 -12.37
C ARG A 29 -17.93 2.11 -11.46
N THR A 30 -17.77 1.39 -10.35
CA THR A 30 -18.92 1.14 -9.48
C THR A 30 -18.84 1.89 -8.17
N GLY A 31 -17.67 2.39 -7.78
CA GLY A 31 -17.48 2.98 -6.47
C GLY A 31 -17.42 1.98 -5.33
N ARG A 32 -17.41 0.70 -5.66
CA ARG A 32 -17.40 -0.32 -4.62
C ARG A 32 -15.98 -0.67 -4.23
N PRO A 33 -15.77 -1.14 -3.01
CA PRO A 33 -14.42 -1.53 -2.61
C PRO A 33 -14.00 -2.81 -3.30
N HIS A 34 -12.74 -2.86 -3.71
CA HIS A 34 -12.12 -4.03 -4.31
C HIS A 34 -10.91 -4.41 -3.50
N ARG A 35 -10.95 -5.54 -2.85
CA ARG A 35 -9.89 -6.01 -1.96
C ARG A 35 -9.12 -7.12 -2.63
N ILE A 36 -7.79 -6.99 -2.65
CA ILE A 36 -6.93 -8.02 -3.23
C ILE A 36 -5.82 -8.36 -2.25
N GLU A 37 -5.30 -9.58 -2.38
CA GLU A 37 -4.13 -10.02 -1.66
C GLU A 37 -2.92 -9.71 -2.54
N ILE A 38 -1.87 -9.13 -1.98
CA ILE A 38 -0.77 -8.66 -2.81
C ILE A 38 0.53 -8.71 -2.04
N TRP A 39 1.62 -8.96 -2.74
CA TRP A 39 2.96 -8.87 -2.18
C TRP A 39 3.32 -7.41 -1.93
N PHE A 40 4.04 -7.18 -0.85
CA PHE A 40 4.39 -5.82 -0.47
C PHE A 40 5.75 -5.78 0.19
N ALA A 41 6.33 -4.60 0.26
CA ALA A 41 7.47 -4.33 1.12
C ALA A 41 7.20 -3.00 1.81
N ALA A 42 7.82 -2.79 2.96
CA ALA A 42 7.61 -1.58 3.73
C ALA A 42 8.96 -0.98 4.11
N GLN A 43 9.05 0.33 3.99
CA GLN A 43 10.25 1.04 4.42
C GLN A 43 9.91 2.51 4.61
N ASP A 44 10.41 3.08 5.70
CA ASP A 44 10.28 4.51 5.96
C ASP A 44 8.83 4.99 5.95
N GLY A 45 7.94 4.18 6.49
CA GLY A 45 6.55 4.58 6.62
C GLY A 45 5.74 4.44 5.36
N ARG A 46 6.27 3.78 4.34
CA ARG A 46 5.57 3.57 3.09
C ARG A 46 5.47 2.09 2.77
N VAL A 47 4.42 1.75 2.05
CA VAL A 47 4.25 0.40 1.51
C VAL A 47 4.51 0.48 0.03
N TYR A 48 5.31 -0.45 -0.48
CA TYR A 48 5.64 -0.52 -1.91
C TYR A 48 5.04 -1.77 -2.50
N LEU A 49 4.51 -1.63 -3.70
CA LEU A 49 3.88 -2.72 -4.44
C LEU A 49 4.42 -2.69 -5.87
N LEU A 50 4.40 -3.86 -6.52
CA LEU A 50 4.76 -3.93 -7.93
C LEU A 50 3.63 -4.60 -8.68
N SER A 51 3.18 -3.99 -9.76
CA SER A 51 2.12 -4.55 -10.59
C SER A 51 2.73 -5.20 -11.82
N GLY A 52 2.64 -6.54 -11.91
CA GLY A 52 3.12 -7.26 -13.08
C GLY A 52 2.32 -6.91 -14.33
N GLY A 53 1.04 -6.61 -14.17
CA GLY A 53 0.22 -6.17 -15.29
C GLY A 53 0.35 -4.70 -15.60
N ARG A 54 1.19 -3.99 -14.85
CA ARG A 54 1.46 -2.59 -14.99
C ARG A 54 0.14 -1.81 -14.96
N GLU A 55 -0.03 -0.89 -15.88
CA GLU A 55 -1.23 -0.04 -15.88
C GLU A 55 -2.48 -0.79 -16.30
N ARG A 56 -2.36 -2.04 -16.74
CA ARG A 56 -3.54 -2.81 -17.12
C ARG A 56 -4.23 -3.47 -15.93
N SER A 57 -3.56 -3.56 -14.80
CA SER A 57 -4.18 -4.16 -13.62
C SER A 57 -5.32 -3.30 -13.13
N ASP A 58 -6.42 -3.95 -12.73
CA ASP A 58 -7.58 -3.20 -12.25
C ASP A 58 -7.26 -2.38 -11.01
N TRP A 59 -6.47 -2.94 -10.11
CA TRP A 59 -6.18 -2.19 -8.88
C TRP A 59 -5.34 -0.94 -9.18
N VAL A 60 -4.48 -1.00 -10.18
CA VAL A 60 -3.72 0.16 -10.57
C VAL A 60 -4.64 1.20 -11.19
N ARG A 61 -5.53 0.78 -12.08
CA ARG A 61 -6.46 1.71 -12.68
C ARG A 61 -7.38 2.34 -11.65
N ASN A 62 -7.80 1.55 -10.68
CA ASN A 62 -8.65 2.06 -9.62
C ASN A 62 -7.94 3.14 -8.81
N LEU A 63 -6.68 2.89 -8.42
CA LEU A 63 -5.98 3.87 -7.60
C LEU A 63 -5.60 5.11 -8.41
N GLN A 64 -5.44 4.97 -9.71
CA GLN A 64 -5.18 6.15 -10.53
C GLN A 64 -6.43 7.02 -10.63
N ALA A 65 -7.60 6.42 -10.58
CA ALA A 65 -8.86 7.16 -10.57
C ALA A 65 -9.18 7.73 -9.19
N ASN A 66 -8.82 7.00 -8.15
CA ASN A 66 -9.05 7.44 -6.77
C ASN A 66 -7.89 6.92 -5.93
N ALA A 67 -7.01 7.81 -5.54
CA ALA A 67 -5.76 7.43 -4.88
C ALA A 67 -5.95 6.98 -3.44
N HIS A 68 -7.10 7.19 -2.86
CA HIS A 68 -7.33 6.79 -1.47
C HIS A 68 -7.57 5.28 -1.42
N VAL A 69 -6.77 4.62 -0.60
CA VAL A 69 -6.81 3.16 -0.48
C VAL A 69 -6.74 2.79 1.00
N THR A 70 -7.00 1.52 1.31
CA THR A 70 -6.69 1.01 2.63
C THR A 70 -5.77 -0.18 2.49
N VAL A 71 -4.90 -0.35 3.48
CA VAL A 71 -3.96 -1.46 3.54
C VAL A 71 -4.21 -2.20 4.84
N GLU A 72 -4.40 -3.49 4.73
CA GLU A 72 -4.63 -4.35 5.88
C GLU A 72 -3.43 -5.25 6.04
N LEU A 73 -2.77 -5.18 7.18
CA LEU A 73 -1.61 -6.00 7.50
C LEU A 73 -1.79 -6.57 8.88
N GLY A 74 -1.68 -7.88 8.99
CA GLY A 74 -1.93 -8.52 10.27
C GLY A 74 -3.36 -8.23 10.68
N ASP A 75 -3.54 -7.67 11.85
CA ASP A 75 -4.88 -7.34 12.32
C ASP A 75 -5.13 -5.83 12.32
N GLU A 76 -4.34 -5.07 11.56
CA GLU A 76 -4.50 -3.63 11.49
C GLU A 76 -4.83 -3.19 10.09
N THR A 77 -5.64 -2.16 9.97
CA THR A 77 -6.03 -1.58 8.69
C THR A 77 -5.82 -0.07 8.77
N HIS A 78 -5.14 0.46 7.77
CA HIS A 78 -4.83 1.90 7.75
C HIS A 78 -5.16 2.47 6.39
N ALA A 79 -5.65 3.69 6.38
CA ALA A 79 -5.93 4.41 5.14
C ALA A 79 -4.67 5.11 4.66
N GLY A 80 -4.51 5.14 3.36
CA GLY A 80 -3.35 5.80 2.77
C GLY A 80 -3.66 6.36 1.41
N VAL A 81 -2.65 6.95 0.80
CA VAL A 81 -2.75 7.53 -0.53
C VAL A 81 -1.72 6.84 -1.42
N ALA A 82 -2.18 6.27 -2.52
CA ALA A 82 -1.35 5.48 -3.40
C ALA A 82 -0.99 6.26 -4.65
N GLY A 83 0.18 6.00 -5.19
CA GLY A 83 0.58 6.62 -6.45
C GLY A 83 1.62 5.79 -7.16
N VAL A 84 1.65 5.90 -8.48
CA VAL A 84 2.65 5.23 -9.28
C VAL A 84 3.94 6.02 -9.18
N LEU A 85 5.05 5.32 -8.95
CA LEU A 85 6.33 5.99 -8.83
C LEU A 85 6.87 6.39 -10.20
N GLN A 86 7.58 7.51 -10.23
CA GLN A 86 8.23 7.96 -11.44
C GLN A 86 9.33 6.98 -11.81
N PRO A 87 9.46 6.64 -13.10
CA PRO A 87 10.48 5.69 -13.52
C PRO A 87 11.89 6.24 -13.35
N ALA A 88 12.81 5.34 -13.05
CA ALA A 88 14.24 5.66 -12.98
C ALA A 88 14.60 6.60 -11.86
N THR A 89 13.76 6.70 -10.82
CA THR A 89 14.12 7.46 -9.62
C THR A 89 14.73 6.52 -8.60
N ASP A 90 15.33 7.11 -7.58
CA ASP A 90 15.88 6.30 -6.49
C ASP A 90 14.79 5.50 -5.79
N GLU A 91 13.63 6.11 -5.63
CA GLU A 91 12.54 5.42 -4.94
C GLU A 91 12.00 4.26 -5.78
N ASP A 92 11.91 4.45 -7.10
CA ASP A 92 11.53 3.39 -8.02
C ASP A 92 12.48 2.21 -7.85
N GLN A 93 13.77 2.46 -7.88
CA GLN A 93 14.74 1.38 -7.75
C GLN A 93 14.67 0.73 -6.38
N ARG A 94 14.51 1.53 -5.33
CA ARG A 94 14.43 0.99 -3.98
C ARG A 94 13.22 0.08 -3.82
N ALA A 95 12.08 0.47 -4.39
CA ALA A 95 10.88 -0.36 -4.30
C ALA A 95 11.13 -1.72 -4.93
N ARG A 96 11.77 -1.73 -6.10
CA ARG A 96 12.03 -2.99 -6.78
C ARG A 96 12.98 -3.86 -5.99
N GLU A 97 14.03 -3.26 -5.45
CA GLU A 97 15.00 -4.01 -4.67
C GLU A 97 14.39 -4.59 -3.41
N LEU A 98 13.55 -3.83 -2.75
CA LEU A 98 12.92 -4.29 -1.52
C LEU A 98 12.01 -5.48 -1.79
N LEU A 99 11.23 -5.41 -2.86
CA LEU A 99 10.30 -6.49 -3.15
C LEU A 99 11.01 -7.73 -3.65
N VAL A 100 11.96 -7.57 -4.55
CA VAL A 100 12.71 -8.71 -5.03
C VAL A 100 13.49 -9.37 -3.89
N GLY A 101 14.08 -8.55 -3.00
CA GLY A 101 14.81 -9.09 -1.88
C GLY A 101 13.95 -9.87 -0.92
N LYS A 102 12.74 -9.40 -0.69
CA LYS A 102 11.83 -10.06 0.26
C LYS A 102 11.33 -11.39 -0.29
N TYR A 103 11.11 -11.49 -1.59
CA TYR A 103 10.49 -12.66 -2.19
C TYR A 103 11.45 -13.41 -3.11
N ARG A 104 12.73 -13.38 -2.79
CA ARG A 104 13.75 -13.87 -3.70
C ARG A 104 13.65 -15.35 -4.02
N GLU A 105 12.88 -16.09 -3.27
CA GLU A 105 12.75 -17.49 -3.56
C GLU A 105 11.78 -17.80 -4.68
N GLY A 106 11.04 -16.81 -5.14
CA GLY A 106 10.08 -17.02 -6.22
C GLY A 106 10.76 -17.09 -7.57
N ASP A 107 10.09 -17.76 -8.51
CA ASP A 107 10.62 -17.87 -9.85
C ASP A 107 10.34 -16.59 -10.61
N ASN A 108 11.25 -16.25 -11.52
CA ASN A 108 11.04 -15.13 -12.44
C ASN A 108 10.95 -13.77 -11.77
N LEU A 109 11.46 -13.68 -10.55
CA LEU A 109 11.43 -12.40 -9.86
C LEU A 109 12.28 -11.36 -10.56
N ASP A 110 13.32 -11.81 -11.28
CA ASP A 110 14.19 -10.90 -11.97
C ASP A 110 13.44 -10.10 -13.02
N ILE A 111 12.60 -10.78 -13.80
CA ILE A 111 11.80 -10.10 -14.82
C ILE A 111 10.75 -9.22 -14.17
N TRP A 112 10.05 -9.75 -13.19
CA TRP A 112 9.03 -9.01 -12.46
C TRP A 112 9.64 -7.74 -11.85
N GLY A 113 10.80 -7.88 -11.21
CA GLY A 113 11.44 -6.74 -10.57
C GLY A 113 11.88 -5.66 -11.53
N ARG A 114 12.13 -6.02 -12.81
CA ARG A 114 12.55 -5.02 -13.79
C ARG A 114 11.38 -4.43 -14.56
N THR A 115 10.33 -5.19 -14.76
CA THR A 115 9.28 -4.77 -15.70
C THR A 115 7.97 -4.35 -15.04
N ALA A 116 7.75 -4.74 -13.77
CA ALA A 116 6.50 -4.40 -13.11
C ALA A 116 6.43 -2.91 -12.81
N LEU A 117 5.21 -2.42 -12.63
CA LEU A 117 5.00 -1.00 -12.35
C LEU A 117 5.04 -0.76 -10.83
N PRO A 118 5.88 0.15 -10.35
CA PRO A 118 6.00 0.36 -8.91
C PRO A 118 4.97 1.35 -8.40
N VAL A 119 4.39 1.04 -7.25
CA VAL A 119 3.38 1.87 -6.60
C VAL A 119 3.82 2.07 -5.16
N ALA A 120 3.67 3.28 -4.65
CA ALA A 120 3.96 3.58 -3.25
C ALA A 120 2.69 4.06 -2.57
N ILE A 121 2.52 3.68 -1.31
CA ILE A 121 1.40 4.12 -0.51
C ILE A 121 1.95 4.83 0.71
N GLU A 122 1.49 6.06 0.92
CA GLU A 122 1.90 6.87 2.05
C GLU A 122 0.78 6.93 3.06
N PHE A 123 1.13 6.92 4.33
CA PHE A 123 0.16 6.99 5.40
C PHE A 123 0.42 8.27 6.18
N SER A 124 -0.63 9.01 6.43
CA SER A 124 -0.50 10.30 7.07
C SER A 124 -0.53 10.15 8.58
N ALA A 125 0.26 10.93 9.25
CA ALA A 125 0.17 10.98 10.70
C ALA A 125 -1.19 11.45 11.15
N ASP A 126 -1.84 12.23 10.32
CA ASP A 126 -3.15 12.72 10.67
C ASP A 126 -4.21 11.68 10.58
N ASP A 127 -3.93 10.55 9.99
CA ASP A 127 -4.91 9.47 9.91
C ASP A 127 -5.05 8.76 11.19
N GLU A 128 -4.49 9.22 12.26
CA GLU A 128 -4.67 8.57 13.48
C GLU A 128 -6.04 8.53 13.85
N PRO A 129 -6.34 7.52 14.31
CA PRO A 129 -7.70 7.26 14.66
C PRO A 129 -8.20 8.23 15.66
N SER A 130 -7.78 8.63 15.62
CA SER A 130 -8.29 9.06 16.07
C SER A 130 -9.13 9.29 16.28
N SER A 131 -8.98 9.40 16.39
CA SER A 131 -9.58 9.55 16.42
C SER A 131 -10.60 9.37 16.55
N ASP A 132 -10.94 9.09 16.77
CA ASP A 132 -11.84 8.95 16.77
C ASP A 132 -12.63 8.61 16.91
N PRO A 133 -12.75 8.51 17.60
CA PRO A 133 -13.61 7.88 17.58
C PRO A 133 -14.85 8.19 17.18
N GLY A 134 -14.99 8.39 17.32
CA GLY A 134 -15.95 8.63 16.83
C GLY A 134 -16.28 8.78 15.89
N SER A 135 -15.81 8.77 15.92
CA SER A 135 -16.09 8.88 14.98
C SER A 135 -16.06 8.39 14.16
N SER A 136 -16.20 8.06 14.37
CA SER A 136 -16.19 7.78 13.60
C SER A 136 -16.51 7.36 12.90
N SER A 137 -16.68 7.25 13.06
CA SER A 137 -16.84 7.02 12.38
C SER A 137 -17.22 6.87 11.56
N ARG A 138 -17.31 6.87 11.72
CA ARG A 138 -17.53 6.82 11.00
C ARG A 138 -17.52 6.51 10.05
N GLN A 139 -17.40 6.56 10.49
CA GLN A 139 -17.17 6.32 9.66
C GLN A 139 -17.07 5.70 8.98
N ARG A 140 -17.15 5.51 9.47
CA ARG A 140 -16.93 4.93 8.91
C ARG A 140 -17.19 4.30 8.20
N HIS A 141 -17.38 4.33 8.55
CA HIS A 141 -17.44 3.83 7.86
C HIS A 141 -17.61 3.36 7.08
N SER A 142 -17.70 3.35 7.29
CA SER A 142 -17.77 3.04 6.51
C SER A 142 -17.87 2.52 5.75
N SER A 143 -17.83 2.46 5.90
CA SER A 143 -17.89 2.14 5.14
C SER A 143 -18.21 1.52 4.47
N GLN A 144 -18.29 1.40 4.77
CA GLN A 144 -18.69 1.01 4.17
C GLN A 144 -19.09 0.48 3.43
N LYS A 145 -19.18 0.19 3.66
CA LYS A 145 -19.61 -0.18 3.02
C LYS A 145 -19.89 -0.41 2.47
#